data_ddedd87a82d70701e5aa98b78f66a761
#
_entry.id   ddedd87a82d70701e5aa98b78f66a761
#
_cell.length_a   1.000
_cell.length_b   1.000
_cell.length_c   1.000
_cell.angle_alpha   90.00
_cell.angle_beta   90.00
_cell.angle_gamma   90.00
#
_symmetry.space_group_name_H-M   'P 1'
#
loop_
_entity.id
_entity.type
_entity.pdbx_description
1 polymer ?
#
loop_
_entity_poly.entity_id
_entity_poly.type
_entity_poly.pdbx_seq_one_letter_code
_entity_poly.pdbx_strand_id
1 'polypeptide(L)'
;MSEAALEGCLAAARAWEFELAWKLCWLEKGLAGPGRRRKGMGLQVRVELHEASGLWTAVGDDGERRLSETAETADEATALVHEAFGLKAWRPQPPPPPGWHRFALIHCPVGRAPGYADPCYDAIKAGPPVGCVPEDFDGYFGLRCERPGARLLDAVAELCGEIRTGHGLLMTDLGIEKLWEWSADGPDGWGAEIVGQLLLMAAERGPHLGYSVDDLARFLSGVAWADCPPRRASS
;
A
#
# COMPACT_ATOMS: atom_id res chain seq x y z
N MET A 1 -28.31 6.56 -31.54
CA MET A 1 -27.33 6.71 -30.46
C MET A 1 -26.86 8.17 -30.55
N SER A 2 -27.04 8.99 -29.49
CA SER A 2 -26.68 10.39 -29.53
C SER A 2 -25.15 10.57 -29.43
N GLU A 3 -24.63 11.63 -30.01
CA GLU A 3 -23.19 11.97 -30.02
C GLU A 3 -22.61 12.00 -28.59
N ALA A 4 -23.37 12.47 -27.60
CA ALA A 4 -23.03 12.45 -26.18
C ALA A 4 -22.89 11.03 -25.59
N ALA A 5 -23.66 10.05 -26.09
CA ALA A 5 -23.53 8.65 -25.67
C ALA A 5 -22.24 8.01 -26.25
N LEU A 6 -21.84 8.42 -27.44
CA LEU A 6 -20.58 7.97 -28.06
C LEU A 6 -19.36 8.53 -27.35
N GLU A 7 -19.40 9.81 -26.95
CA GLU A 7 -18.32 10.44 -26.16
C GLU A 7 -18.19 9.82 -24.76
N GLY A 8 -19.32 9.51 -24.12
CA GLY A 8 -19.30 8.78 -22.83
C GLY A 8 -18.69 7.38 -22.94
N CYS A 9 -18.98 6.63 -24.00
CA CYS A 9 -18.37 5.32 -24.26
C CYS A 9 -16.85 5.43 -24.57
N LEU A 10 -16.44 6.46 -25.31
CA LEU A 10 -15.02 6.70 -25.60
C LEU A 10 -14.23 7.14 -24.36
N ALA A 11 -14.83 7.93 -23.46
CA ALA A 11 -14.23 8.29 -22.18
C ALA A 11 -14.08 7.07 -21.26
N ALA A 12 -15.09 6.21 -21.20
CA ALA A 12 -15.04 4.95 -20.45
C ALA A 12 -14.00 3.98 -21.04
N ALA A 13 -13.88 3.88 -22.36
CA ALA A 13 -12.89 3.05 -23.02
C ALA A 13 -11.46 3.55 -22.75
N ARG A 14 -11.23 4.87 -22.74
CA ARG A 14 -9.92 5.46 -22.38
C ARG A 14 -9.57 5.23 -20.91
N ALA A 15 -10.54 5.25 -20.00
CA ALA A 15 -10.31 4.89 -18.60
C ALA A 15 -9.92 3.42 -18.45
N TRP A 16 -10.53 2.52 -19.25
CA TRP A 16 -10.18 1.09 -19.29
C TRP A 16 -8.79 0.84 -19.90
N GLU A 17 -8.42 1.55 -20.96
CA GLU A 17 -7.08 1.49 -21.55
C GLU A 17 -6.02 1.98 -20.55
N PHE A 18 -6.35 2.97 -19.73
CA PHE A 18 -5.45 3.49 -18.70
C PHE A 18 -5.26 2.46 -17.56
N GLU A 19 -6.30 1.77 -17.15
CA GLU A 19 -6.23 0.70 -16.15
C GLU A 19 -5.47 -0.54 -16.66
N LEU A 20 -5.65 -0.87 -17.95
CA LEU A 20 -4.87 -1.92 -18.62
C LEU A 20 -3.40 -1.50 -18.79
N ALA A 21 -3.13 -0.26 -19.16
CA ALA A 21 -1.78 0.28 -19.28
C ALA A 21 -1.07 0.34 -17.92
N TRP A 22 -1.79 0.64 -16.85
CA TRP A 22 -1.30 0.58 -15.47
C TRP A 22 -0.93 -0.85 -15.08
N LYS A 23 -1.80 -1.83 -15.31
CA LYS A 23 -1.52 -3.26 -15.05
C LYS A 23 -0.39 -3.79 -15.92
N LEU A 24 -0.31 -3.38 -17.19
CA LEU A 24 0.78 -3.75 -18.10
C LEU A 24 2.09 -3.09 -17.72
N CYS A 25 2.10 -1.84 -17.25
CA CYS A 25 3.30 -1.16 -16.77
C CYS A 25 3.91 -1.86 -15.54
N TRP A 26 3.06 -2.43 -14.66
CA TRP A 26 3.51 -3.25 -13.52
C TRP A 26 4.05 -4.60 -13.98
N LEU A 27 3.43 -5.23 -14.99
CA LEU A 27 3.89 -6.49 -15.58
C LEU A 27 5.19 -6.32 -16.39
N GLU A 28 5.36 -5.20 -17.09
CA GLU A 28 6.57 -4.94 -17.90
C GLU A 28 7.77 -4.52 -17.05
N LYS A 29 7.59 -3.79 -15.94
CA LYS A 29 8.70 -3.41 -15.05
C LYS A 29 9.28 -4.62 -14.30
N GLY A 30 8.55 -5.70 -14.14
CA GLY A 30 9.08 -6.99 -13.66
C GLY A 30 9.94 -7.74 -14.69
N LEU A 31 10.02 -7.27 -15.95
CA LEU A 31 10.65 -7.98 -17.06
C LEU A 31 11.90 -7.31 -17.67
N ALA A 32 12.30 -6.12 -17.24
CA ALA A 32 13.39 -5.37 -17.87
C ALA A 32 14.53 -5.02 -16.91
N GLY A 33 15.29 -6.01 -16.48
CA GLY A 33 16.66 -5.85 -16.01
C GLY A 33 17.64 -6.48 -17.03
N PRO A 34 18.83 -5.89 -17.29
CA PRO A 34 19.79 -6.46 -18.25
C PRO A 34 20.46 -7.70 -17.65
N GLY A 35 19.95 -8.83 -17.97
CA GLY A 35 20.48 -10.14 -17.64
C GLY A 35 19.42 -11.18 -17.86
N ARG A 36 19.60 -11.99 -18.92
CA ARG A 36 18.75 -13.15 -19.20
C ARG A 36 18.61 -14.02 -17.94
N ARG A 37 17.66 -13.71 -17.06
CA ARG A 37 17.14 -14.70 -16.14
C ARG A 37 16.07 -15.51 -16.91
N ARG A 38 16.33 -16.81 -17.04
CA ARG A 38 15.31 -17.79 -17.38
C ARG A 38 14.08 -17.49 -16.51
N LYS A 39 12.87 -17.66 -17.08
CA LYS A 39 11.61 -17.70 -16.34
C LYS A 39 11.77 -18.67 -15.15
N GLY A 40 12.34 -18.19 -14.05
CA GLY A 40 12.37 -18.90 -12.79
C GLY A 40 10.98 -18.78 -12.19
N MET A 41 10.39 -19.87 -11.80
CA MET A 41 9.25 -19.85 -10.90
C MET A 41 9.71 -19.05 -9.68
N GLY A 42 8.98 -18.00 -9.31
CA GLY A 42 9.27 -17.25 -8.09
C GLY A 42 9.28 -18.19 -6.89
N LEU A 43 9.93 -17.78 -5.79
CA LEU A 43 9.99 -18.59 -4.56
C LEU A 43 8.57 -19.02 -4.15
N GLN A 44 8.35 -20.33 -4.11
CA GLN A 44 7.13 -20.93 -3.59
C GLN A 44 7.37 -21.34 -2.15
N VAL A 45 6.55 -20.89 -1.22
CA VAL A 45 6.65 -21.26 0.19
C VAL A 45 5.41 -22.07 0.57
N ARG A 46 5.65 -23.24 1.18
CA ARG A 46 4.61 -24.08 1.79
C ARG A 46 4.86 -24.15 3.29
N VAL A 47 3.81 -24.00 4.09
CA VAL A 47 3.90 -24.01 5.55
C VAL A 47 3.04 -25.12 6.10
N GLU A 48 3.59 -25.90 7.04
CA GLU A 48 2.94 -27.04 7.65
C GLU A 48 3.13 -27.02 9.18
N LEU A 49 2.08 -27.31 9.93
CA LEU A 49 2.16 -27.48 11.39
C LEU A 49 2.49 -28.94 11.74
N HIS A 50 3.50 -29.15 12.55
CA HIS A 50 3.80 -30.45 13.13
C HIS A 50 3.04 -30.62 14.46
N GLU A 51 1.91 -31.30 14.42
CA GLU A 51 1.02 -31.48 15.58
C GLU A 51 1.75 -32.06 16.81
N ALA A 52 2.71 -32.96 16.62
CA ALA A 52 3.44 -33.60 17.70
C ALA A 52 4.37 -32.64 18.48
N SER A 53 4.91 -31.63 17.84
CA SER A 53 5.83 -30.65 18.45
C SER A 53 5.21 -29.28 18.66
N GLY A 54 4.09 -28.99 18.00
CA GLY A 54 3.48 -27.67 17.96
C GLY A 54 4.28 -26.64 17.15
N LEU A 55 5.30 -27.06 16.39
CA LEU A 55 6.14 -26.19 15.60
C LEU A 55 5.65 -26.12 14.15
N TRP A 56 5.88 -24.98 13.52
CA TRP A 56 5.63 -24.74 12.11
C TRP A 56 6.90 -24.94 11.30
N THR A 57 6.80 -25.65 10.18
CA THR A 57 7.88 -25.76 9.20
C THR A 57 7.47 -25.09 7.91
N ALA A 58 8.27 -24.12 7.45
CA ALA A 58 8.15 -23.53 6.12
C ALA A 58 9.17 -24.17 5.19
N VAL A 59 8.76 -24.52 3.98
CA VAL A 59 9.60 -25.08 2.92
C VAL A 59 9.53 -24.14 1.73
N GLY A 60 10.65 -23.55 1.38
CA GLY A 60 10.83 -22.71 0.19
C GLY A 60 11.45 -23.48 -0.96
N ASP A 61 10.98 -23.24 -2.17
CA ASP A 61 11.49 -23.84 -3.41
C ASP A 61 11.50 -22.77 -4.52
N ASP A 62 12.67 -22.45 -5.08
CA ASP A 62 12.84 -21.52 -6.20
C ASP A 62 13.13 -22.24 -7.54
N GLY A 63 12.98 -23.57 -7.52
CA GLY A 63 13.30 -24.44 -8.68
C GLY A 63 14.76 -24.83 -8.82
N GLU A 64 15.67 -24.19 -8.09
CA GLU A 64 17.11 -24.53 -8.05
C GLU A 64 17.51 -25.00 -6.65
N ARG A 65 16.91 -24.45 -5.61
CA ARG A 65 17.20 -24.76 -4.20
C ARG A 65 15.89 -25.03 -3.47
N ARG A 66 15.95 -25.94 -2.53
CA ARG A 66 14.87 -26.22 -1.59
C ARG A 66 15.42 -26.14 -0.18
N LEU A 67 14.87 -25.23 0.62
CA LEU A 67 15.28 -24.98 2.00
C LEU A 67 14.06 -25.11 2.90
N SER A 68 14.29 -25.51 4.16
CA SER A 68 13.25 -25.60 5.16
C SER A 68 13.71 -25.00 6.47
N GLU A 69 12.82 -24.23 7.11
CA GLU A 69 13.05 -23.60 8.41
C GLU A 69 11.86 -23.92 9.32
N THR A 70 12.13 -23.98 10.62
CA THR A 70 11.11 -24.34 11.64
C THR A 70 11.09 -23.28 12.74
N ALA A 71 9.89 -22.89 13.14
CA ALA A 71 9.67 -21.86 14.19
C ALA A 71 8.40 -22.13 14.98
N GLU A 72 8.18 -21.35 16.04
CA GLU A 72 6.97 -21.43 16.88
C GLU A 72 5.71 -20.92 16.16
N THR A 73 5.86 -20.06 15.15
CA THR A 73 4.76 -19.52 14.34
C THR A 73 4.97 -19.74 12.86
N ALA A 74 3.88 -19.81 12.09
CA ALA A 74 3.91 -19.93 10.63
C ALA A 74 4.64 -18.75 9.98
N ASP A 75 4.40 -17.55 10.48
CA ASP A 75 4.99 -16.30 9.95
C ASP A 75 6.49 -16.25 10.19
N GLU A 76 6.95 -16.69 11.37
CA GLU A 76 8.38 -16.73 11.67
C GLU A 76 9.10 -17.80 10.84
N ALA A 77 8.53 -18.98 10.68
CA ALA A 77 9.08 -20.03 9.81
C ALA A 77 9.17 -19.53 8.35
N THR A 78 8.15 -18.83 7.86
CA THR A 78 8.12 -18.23 6.53
C THR A 78 9.21 -17.15 6.38
N ALA A 79 9.37 -16.29 7.39
CA ALA A 79 10.39 -15.26 7.40
C ALA A 79 11.79 -15.83 7.33
N LEU A 80 12.08 -16.87 8.11
CA LEU A 80 13.37 -17.56 8.09
C LEU A 80 13.68 -18.17 6.72
N VAL A 81 12.68 -18.79 6.06
CA VAL A 81 12.85 -19.30 4.69
C VAL A 81 13.17 -18.16 3.72
N HIS A 82 12.46 -17.04 3.76
CA HIS A 82 12.77 -15.89 2.89
C HIS A 82 14.21 -15.41 3.11
N GLU A 83 14.66 -15.26 4.36
CA GLU A 83 16.02 -14.86 4.71
C GLU A 83 17.07 -15.86 4.17
N ALA A 84 16.80 -17.16 4.28
CA ALA A 84 17.68 -18.20 3.75
C ALA A 84 17.83 -18.16 2.21
N PHE A 85 16.81 -17.62 1.50
CA PHE A 85 16.89 -17.33 0.07
C PHE A 85 17.50 -15.95 -0.24
N GLY A 86 17.90 -15.18 0.79
CA GLY A 86 18.45 -13.83 0.63
C GLY A 86 17.38 -12.78 0.29
N LEU A 87 16.13 -13.08 0.55
CA LEU A 87 15.01 -12.16 0.39
C LEU A 87 14.76 -11.42 1.71
N LYS A 88 14.29 -10.17 1.60
CA LYS A 88 13.85 -9.42 2.80
C LYS A 88 12.61 -10.13 3.38
N ALA A 89 12.76 -10.70 4.57
CA ALA A 89 11.66 -11.35 5.24
C ALA A 89 10.73 -10.31 5.89
N TRP A 90 9.44 -10.48 5.69
CA TRP A 90 8.45 -9.78 6.49
C TRP A 90 8.34 -10.48 7.84
N ARG A 91 8.58 -9.75 8.94
CA ARG A 91 8.33 -10.25 10.30
C ARG A 91 7.16 -9.48 10.88
N PRO A 92 6.17 -10.17 11.48
CA PRO A 92 5.13 -9.50 12.23
C PRO A 92 5.77 -8.60 13.28
N GLN A 93 5.50 -7.32 13.20
CA GLN A 93 5.92 -6.38 14.23
C GLN A 93 4.88 -6.37 15.34
N PRO A 94 5.27 -6.23 16.61
CA PRO A 94 4.29 -6.08 17.69
C PRO A 94 3.36 -4.90 17.35
N PRO A 95 2.07 -4.96 17.76
CA PRO A 95 1.15 -3.86 17.51
C PRO A 95 1.71 -2.55 18.11
N PRO A 96 1.45 -1.41 17.48
CA PRO A 96 1.88 -0.13 18.02
C PRO A 96 1.23 0.13 19.38
N PRO A 97 1.80 1.00 20.21
CA PRO A 97 1.19 1.39 21.48
C PRO A 97 -0.22 1.97 21.27
N PRO A 98 -1.12 1.90 22.26
CA PRO A 98 -2.43 2.53 22.18
C PRO A 98 -2.35 4.00 21.78
N GLY A 99 -3.17 4.42 20.81
CA GLY A 99 -3.16 5.78 20.26
C GLY A 99 -2.00 6.06 19.30
N TRP A 100 -1.27 5.04 18.89
CA TRP A 100 -0.27 5.10 17.83
C TRP A 100 -0.70 4.22 16.66
N HIS A 101 -0.36 4.67 15.46
CA HIS A 101 -0.72 3.98 14.21
C HIS A 101 0.53 3.76 13.37
N ARG A 102 0.62 2.57 12.77
CA ARG A 102 1.71 2.19 11.87
C ARG A 102 1.14 2.05 10.47
N PHE A 103 1.75 2.77 9.52
CA PHE A 103 1.33 2.78 8.12
C PHE A 103 2.51 3.14 7.20
N ALA A 104 2.35 2.88 5.91
CA ALA A 104 3.24 3.40 4.88
C ALA A 104 2.65 4.67 4.26
N LEU A 105 3.52 5.57 3.79
CA LEU A 105 3.14 6.65 2.88
C LEU A 105 4.07 6.62 1.67
N ILE A 106 3.52 6.62 0.47
CA ILE A 106 4.28 6.52 -0.77
C ILE A 106 3.98 7.74 -1.65
N HIS A 107 5.02 8.29 -2.28
CA HIS A 107 4.89 9.33 -3.28
C HIS A 107 4.85 8.70 -4.67
N CYS A 108 3.63 8.48 -5.17
CA CYS A 108 3.36 7.90 -6.49
C CYS A 108 2.33 8.77 -7.25
N PRO A 109 2.69 10.02 -7.62
CA PRO A 109 1.78 10.93 -8.30
C PRO A 109 1.37 10.41 -9.68
N VAL A 110 0.19 10.81 -10.15
CA VAL A 110 -0.27 10.52 -11.51
C VAL A 110 0.73 11.05 -12.53
N GLY A 111 1.09 10.21 -13.48
CA GLY A 111 2.12 10.49 -14.48
C GLY A 111 3.44 9.79 -14.14
N ARG A 112 4.56 10.52 -14.16
CA ARG A 112 5.88 9.95 -13.87
C ARG A 112 6.32 10.32 -12.45
N ALA A 113 6.27 9.38 -11.54
CA ALA A 113 6.90 9.53 -10.23
C ALA A 113 8.44 9.52 -10.38
N PRO A 114 9.17 10.42 -9.68
CA PRO A 114 10.60 10.30 -9.54
C PRO A 114 10.96 8.98 -8.85
N GLY A 115 12.09 8.37 -9.24
CA GLY A 115 12.57 7.16 -8.56
C GLY A 115 13.12 7.47 -7.16
N TYR A 116 13.21 6.46 -6.28
CA TYR A 116 13.70 6.62 -4.90
C TYR A 116 15.03 7.39 -4.79
N ALA A 117 15.94 7.21 -5.74
CA ALA A 117 17.26 7.85 -5.74
C ALA A 117 17.23 9.31 -6.26
N ASP A 118 16.07 9.84 -6.64
CA ASP A 118 15.97 11.20 -7.17
C ASP A 118 16.32 12.24 -6.10
N PRO A 119 17.13 13.26 -6.44
CA PRO A 119 17.56 14.32 -5.50
C PRO A 119 16.41 15.12 -4.88
N CYS A 120 15.21 15.14 -5.48
CA CYS A 120 14.05 15.82 -4.90
C CYS A 120 13.67 15.26 -3.51
N TYR A 121 14.11 14.04 -3.18
CA TYR A 121 13.87 13.42 -1.88
C TYR A 121 15.02 13.57 -0.88
N ASP A 122 16.14 14.21 -1.25
CA ASP A 122 17.31 14.29 -0.37
C ASP A 122 16.99 15.01 0.95
N ALA A 123 16.20 16.08 0.89
CA ALA A 123 15.83 16.86 2.08
C ALA A 123 15.00 16.04 3.08
N ILE A 124 14.00 15.30 2.60
CA ILE A 124 13.16 14.47 3.47
C ILE A 124 13.89 13.20 3.95
N LYS A 125 14.84 12.68 3.16
CA LYS A 125 15.71 11.57 3.60
C LYS A 125 16.68 11.99 4.68
N ALA A 126 17.23 13.21 4.58
CA ALA A 126 18.16 13.75 5.57
C ALA A 126 17.48 14.15 6.88
N GLY A 127 16.23 14.60 6.83
CA GLY A 127 15.44 15.02 7.99
C GLY A 127 13.98 14.56 7.87
N PRO A 128 13.70 13.25 7.99
CA PRO A 128 12.35 12.77 7.92
C PRO A 128 11.50 13.25 9.11
N PRO A 129 10.18 13.37 8.95
CA PRO A 129 9.29 13.64 10.07
C PRO A 129 9.49 12.66 11.23
N VAL A 130 9.24 13.12 12.46
CA VAL A 130 9.39 12.27 13.66
C VAL A 130 8.55 11.00 13.52
N GLY A 131 9.13 9.84 13.84
CA GLY A 131 8.45 8.54 13.72
C GLY A 131 8.34 8.04 12.29
N CYS A 132 9.08 8.60 11.34
CA CYS A 132 9.10 8.19 9.95
C CYS A 132 10.50 7.76 9.53
N VAL A 133 10.57 6.69 8.71
CA VAL A 133 11.81 6.15 8.15
C VAL A 133 11.65 6.08 6.63
N PRO A 134 12.55 6.75 5.85
CA PRO A 134 12.55 6.62 4.40
C PRO A 134 12.82 5.19 3.95
N GLU A 135 12.06 4.71 2.99
CA GLU A 135 12.21 3.36 2.43
C GLU A 135 11.95 3.38 0.91
N ASP A 136 12.64 2.47 0.22
CA ASP A 136 12.42 2.21 -1.21
C ASP A 136 11.27 1.18 -1.37
N PHE A 137 10.16 1.62 -1.93
CA PHE A 137 9.02 0.78 -2.27
C PHE A 137 9.06 0.45 -3.77
N ASP A 138 9.83 -0.54 -4.13
CA ASP A 138 10.00 -0.99 -5.52
C ASP A 138 10.34 0.13 -6.52
N GLY A 139 11.28 1.00 -6.11
CA GLY A 139 11.72 2.16 -6.88
C GLY A 139 10.96 3.45 -6.60
N TYR A 140 9.90 3.43 -5.82
CA TYR A 140 9.17 4.62 -5.37
C TYR A 140 9.69 5.09 -4.01
N PHE A 141 9.70 6.41 -3.82
CA PHE A 141 9.98 6.98 -2.51
C PHE A 141 8.78 6.80 -1.60
N GLY A 142 9.02 6.30 -0.39
CA GLY A 142 8.03 6.24 0.65
C GLY A 142 8.63 6.34 2.04
N LEU A 143 7.75 6.34 3.01
CA LEU A 143 8.04 6.41 4.43
C LEU A 143 7.32 5.28 5.15
N ARG A 144 8.02 4.56 6.03
CA ARG A 144 7.37 3.78 7.08
C ARG A 144 7.17 4.67 8.27
N CYS A 145 5.94 4.75 8.73
CA CYS A 145 5.50 5.71 9.72
C CYS A 145 4.95 4.99 10.96
N GLU A 146 5.30 5.52 12.13
CA GLU A 146 4.66 5.21 13.39
C GLU A 146 4.31 6.53 14.07
N ARG A 147 3.02 6.88 14.10
CA ARG A 147 2.55 8.22 14.49
C ARG A 147 1.41 8.14 15.49
N PRO A 148 1.36 9.07 16.47
CA PRO A 148 0.21 9.21 17.34
C PRO A 148 -0.99 9.78 16.57
N GLY A 149 -2.20 9.44 16.99
CA GLY A 149 -3.44 9.99 16.45
C GLY A 149 -4.64 9.43 17.19
N ALA A 150 -5.74 10.18 17.20
CA ALA A 150 -7.00 9.67 17.77
C ALA A 150 -7.54 8.48 16.96
N ARG A 151 -7.31 8.49 15.65
CA ARG A 151 -7.62 7.42 14.69
C ARG A 151 -6.53 7.40 13.62
N LEU A 152 -6.42 6.28 12.91
CA LEU A 152 -5.45 6.10 11.81
C LEU A 152 -5.55 7.26 10.78
N LEU A 153 -6.75 7.59 10.32
CA LEU A 153 -6.92 8.63 9.30
C LEU A 153 -6.52 10.03 9.79
N ASP A 154 -6.64 10.32 11.09
CA ASP A 154 -6.18 11.58 11.67
C ASP A 154 -4.64 11.65 11.62
N ALA A 155 -3.94 10.56 11.99
CA ALA A 155 -2.49 10.46 11.93
C ALA A 155 -1.96 10.57 10.48
N VAL A 156 -2.62 9.92 9.51
CA VAL A 156 -2.28 10.00 8.09
C VAL A 156 -2.44 11.43 7.57
N ALA A 157 -3.58 12.07 7.84
CA ALA A 157 -3.87 13.43 7.35
C ALA A 157 -2.90 14.47 7.93
N GLU A 158 -2.59 14.38 9.23
CA GLU A 158 -1.63 15.26 9.90
C GLU A 158 -0.24 15.13 9.27
N LEU A 159 0.24 13.90 9.11
CA LEU A 159 1.55 13.65 8.53
C LEU A 159 1.64 14.08 7.05
N CYS A 160 0.61 13.85 6.26
CA CYS A 160 0.55 14.36 4.88
C CYS A 160 0.62 15.89 4.84
N GLY A 161 -0.03 16.58 5.77
CA GLY A 161 0.04 18.03 5.92
C GLY A 161 1.44 18.52 6.31
N GLU A 162 2.10 17.84 7.26
CA GLU A 162 3.48 18.11 7.68
C GLU A 162 4.46 17.96 6.51
N ILE A 163 4.40 16.84 5.77
CA ILE A 163 5.27 16.57 4.64
C ILE A 163 5.04 17.59 3.52
N ARG A 164 3.79 17.91 3.20
CA ARG A 164 3.47 18.91 2.18
C ARG A 164 4.03 20.28 2.55
N THR A 165 3.92 20.69 3.79
CA THR A 165 4.37 22.02 4.25
C THR A 165 5.89 22.08 4.39
N GLY A 166 6.52 21.05 4.94
CA GLY A 166 7.96 21.02 5.21
C GLY A 166 8.82 20.65 4.00
N HIS A 167 8.30 19.81 3.11
CA HIS A 167 9.08 19.24 2.01
C HIS A 167 8.46 19.47 0.62
N GLY A 168 7.26 20.05 0.53
CA GLY A 168 6.58 20.29 -0.75
C GLY A 168 6.12 19.00 -1.48
N LEU A 169 6.06 17.87 -0.78
CA LEU A 169 5.69 16.58 -1.37
C LEU A 169 4.22 16.25 -1.06
N LEU A 170 3.51 15.76 -2.07
CA LEU A 170 2.15 15.24 -1.93
C LEU A 170 2.21 13.72 -1.85
N MET A 171 2.00 13.16 -0.67
CA MET A 171 1.88 11.71 -0.51
C MET A 171 0.53 11.24 -1.03
N THR A 172 0.52 10.18 -1.83
CA THR A 172 -0.64 9.78 -2.63
C THR A 172 -1.10 8.35 -2.41
N ASP A 173 -0.35 7.57 -1.62
CA ASP A 173 -0.57 6.14 -1.52
C ASP A 173 -0.18 5.60 -0.12
N LEU A 174 -0.95 4.63 0.38
CA LEU A 174 -0.65 3.89 1.61
C LEU A 174 -0.04 2.50 1.34
N GLY A 175 0.21 2.16 0.08
CA GLY A 175 0.72 0.85 -0.31
C GLY A 175 -0.35 -0.26 -0.34
N ILE A 176 -1.63 0.10 -0.42
CA ILE A 176 -2.73 -0.85 -0.45
C ILE A 176 -3.08 -1.22 -1.89
N GLU A 177 -2.78 -2.45 -2.29
CA GLU A 177 -3.06 -2.94 -3.63
C GLU A 177 -4.46 -3.54 -3.79
N LYS A 178 -4.97 -4.19 -2.72
CA LYS A 178 -6.20 -4.99 -2.79
C LYS A 178 -7.37 -4.28 -2.10
N LEU A 179 -7.86 -3.22 -2.71
CA LEU A 179 -8.95 -2.41 -2.16
C LEU A 179 -10.26 -3.18 -1.92
N TRP A 180 -10.45 -4.33 -2.59
CA TRP A 180 -11.64 -5.18 -2.43
C TRP A 180 -11.59 -6.10 -1.20
N GLU A 181 -10.46 -6.20 -0.51
CA GLU A 181 -10.32 -6.97 0.74
C GLU A 181 -10.80 -6.17 1.97
N TRP A 182 -11.66 -5.18 1.76
CA TRP A 182 -12.19 -4.34 2.82
C TRP A 182 -12.94 -5.14 3.89
N SER A 183 -12.72 -4.81 5.15
CA SER A 183 -13.39 -5.38 6.32
C SER A 183 -13.86 -4.28 7.27
N ALA A 184 -14.91 -4.56 8.05
CA ALA A 184 -15.43 -3.65 9.06
C ALA A 184 -14.79 -3.95 10.44
N ASP A 185 -13.48 -3.78 10.54
CA ASP A 185 -12.64 -4.12 11.68
C ASP A 185 -12.29 -2.94 12.59
N GLY A 186 -13.03 -1.84 12.43
CA GLY A 186 -12.94 -0.67 13.28
C GLY A 186 -12.23 0.53 12.63
N PRO A 187 -12.10 1.65 13.37
CA PRO A 187 -11.56 2.90 12.83
C PRO A 187 -10.05 2.87 12.62
N ASP A 188 -9.36 1.85 13.09
CA ASP A 188 -7.90 1.72 13.06
C ASP A 188 -7.43 0.40 12.44
N GLY A 189 -8.36 -0.39 11.88
CA GLY A 189 -8.07 -1.67 11.26
C GLY A 189 -7.76 -1.56 9.77
N TRP A 190 -7.61 -2.71 9.10
CA TRP A 190 -7.34 -2.81 7.67
C TRP A 190 -8.35 -2.07 6.79
N GLY A 191 -9.64 -2.12 7.18
CA GLY A 191 -10.69 -1.36 6.48
C GLY A 191 -10.46 0.14 6.51
N ALA A 192 -9.90 0.68 7.61
CA ALA A 192 -9.55 2.09 7.72
C ALA A 192 -8.36 2.47 6.82
N GLU A 193 -7.36 1.60 6.69
CA GLU A 193 -6.25 1.79 5.74
C GLU A 193 -6.75 1.86 4.29
N ILE A 194 -7.67 0.96 3.90
CA ILE A 194 -8.30 1.00 2.57
C ILE A 194 -9.08 2.31 2.34
N VAL A 195 -9.83 2.78 3.33
CA VAL A 195 -10.52 4.08 3.23
C VAL A 195 -9.52 5.23 3.08
N GLY A 196 -8.42 5.20 3.84
CA GLY A 196 -7.33 6.17 3.72
C GLY A 196 -6.71 6.19 2.34
N GLN A 197 -6.43 5.01 1.77
CA GLN A 197 -5.92 4.85 0.41
C GLN A 197 -6.86 5.49 -0.63
N LEU A 198 -8.16 5.20 -0.55
CA LEU A 198 -9.15 5.76 -1.46
C LEU A 198 -9.24 7.29 -1.36
N LEU A 199 -9.16 7.84 -0.15
CA LEU A 199 -9.18 9.28 0.08
C LEU A 199 -7.94 9.98 -0.46
N LEU A 200 -6.74 9.42 -0.27
CA LEU A 200 -5.50 9.94 -0.85
C LEU A 200 -5.57 9.94 -2.38
N MET A 201 -6.02 8.84 -2.98
CA MET A 201 -6.22 8.74 -4.43
C MET A 201 -7.23 9.76 -4.94
N ALA A 202 -8.33 9.98 -4.23
CA ALA A 202 -9.34 10.96 -4.62
C ALA A 202 -8.78 12.40 -4.53
N ALA A 203 -8.06 12.72 -3.47
CA ALA A 203 -7.45 14.04 -3.26
C ALA A 203 -6.39 14.37 -4.33
N GLU A 204 -5.63 13.38 -4.76
CA GLU A 204 -4.59 13.55 -5.79
C GLU A 204 -5.20 13.64 -7.20
N ARG A 205 -6.16 12.77 -7.54
CA ARG A 205 -6.69 12.64 -8.90
C ARG A 205 -7.82 13.61 -9.21
N GLY A 206 -8.60 14.01 -8.21
CA GLY A 206 -9.72 14.95 -8.38
C GLY A 206 -9.33 16.23 -9.13
N PRO A 207 -8.25 16.94 -8.75
CA PRO A 207 -7.81 18.14 -9.42
C PRO A 207 -7.46 17.96 -10.91
N HIS A 208 -6.94 16.80 -11.32
CA HIS A 208 -6.66 16.48 -12.72
C HIS A 208 -7.92 16.37 -13.58
N LEU A 209 -9.07 16.11 -12.95
CA LEU A 209 -10.39 16.04 -13.56
C LEU A 209 -11.20 17.33 -13.38
N GLY A 210 -10.62 18.36 -12.75
CA GLY A 210 -11.25 19.64 -12.47
C GLY A 210 -12.13 19.68 -11.21
N TYR A 211 -12.07 18.66 -10.35
CA TYR A 211 -12.77 18.67 -9.07
C TYR A 211 -11.92 19.34 -7.99
N SER A 212 -12.51 20.28 -7.28
CA SER A 212 -11.91 20.86 -6.07
C SER A 212 -12.12 19.94 -4.85
N VAL A 213 -11.39 20.21 -3.76
CA VAL A 213 -11.60 19.52 -2.48
C VAL A 213 -13.04 19.71 -1.97
N ASP A 214 -13.62 20.90 -2.20
CA ASP A 214 -15.02 21.18 -1.81
C ASP A 214 -16.02 20.35 -2.62
N ASP A 215 -15.72 20.06 -3.90
CA ASP A 215 -16.54 19.15 -4.71
C ASP A 215 -16.51 17.73 -4.17
N LEU A 216 -15.33 17.23 -3.79
CA LEU A 216 -15.17 15.91 -3.17
C LEU A 216 -15.87 15.85 -1.82
N ALA A 217 -15.73 16.88 -0.97
CA ALA A 217 -16.41 16.96 0.31
C ALA A 217 -17.94 16.99 0.14
N ARG A 218 -18.44 17.76 -0.84
CA ARG A 218 -19.87 17.83 -1.16
C ARG A 218 -20.39 16.47 -1.65
N PHE A 219 -19.64 15.79 -2.50
CA PHE A 219 -19.97 14.44 -2.95
C PHE A 219 -20.08 13.48 -1.75
N LEU A 220 -19.05 13.42 -0.91
CA LEU A 220 -19.04 12.55 0.27
C LEU A 220 -20.21 12.85 1.20
N SER A 221 -20.53 14.14 1.43
CA SER A 221 -21.66 14.54 2.25
C SER A 221 -23.02 14.15 1.64
N GLY A 222 -23.13 14.17 0.31
CA GLY A 222 -24.35 13.82 -0.41
C GLY A 222 -24.63 12.32 -0.49
N VAL A 223 -23.58 11.48 -0.48
CA VAL A 223 -23.73 10.02 -0.59
C VAL A 223 -23.59 9.32 0.76
N ALA A 224 -23.04 9.99 1.77
CA ALA A 224 -22.94 9.43 3.10
C ALA A 224 -24.32 9.23 3.71
N TRP A 225 -24.60 8.03 4.18
CA TRP A 225 -25.81 7.76 4.95
C TRP A 225 -25.66 8.40 6.33
N ALA A 226 -26.37 9.51 6.56
CA ALA A 226 -26.30 10.30 7.79
C ALA A 226 -26.65 9.51 9.07
N ASP A 227 -27.35 8.37 8.91
CA ASP A 227 -27.92 7.58 10.01
C ASP A 227 -27.42 6.11 10.03
N CYS A 228 -26.23 5.81 9.50
CA CYS A 228 -25.69 4.46 9.71
C CYS A 228 -25.26 4.32 11.18
N PRO A 229 -26.09 3.72 12.07
CA PRO A 229 -25.66 3.51 13.45
C PRO A 229 -24.44 2.59 13.46
N PRO A 230 -23.46 2.84 14.33
CA PRO A 230 -22.32 1.94 14.46
C PRO A 230 -22.87 0.53 14.73
N ARG A 231 -22.51 -0.43 13.86
CA ARG A 231 -22.86 -1.84 14.10
C ARG A 231 -22.35 -2.22 15.47
N ARG A 232 -23.27 -2.61 16.37
CA ARG A 232 -22.90 -3.15 17.68
C ARG A 232 -22.00 -4.34 17.39
N ALA A 233 -20.79 -4.34 17.97
CA ALA A 233 -19.93 -5.49 17.96
C ALA A 233 -20.75 -6.67 18.53
N SER A 234 -20.89 -7.72 17.73
CA SER A 234 -21.49 -8.97 18.18
C SER A 234 -20.52 -9.55 19.20
N SER A 235 -20.94 -9.52 20.45
CA SER A 235 -20.26 -10.17 21.58
C SER A 235 -20.31 -11.69 21.46
#